data_750470a03670db2c4667868a9e6718e3
#
_entry.id   750470a03670db2c4667868a9e6718e3
#
_cell.length_a   1.000
_cell.length_b   1.000
_cell.length_c   1.000
_cell.angle_alpha   90.00
_cell.angle_beta   90.00
_cell.angle_gamma   90.00
#
_symmetry.space_group_name_H-M   'P 1'
#
loop_
_entity.id
_entity.type
_entity.pdbx_description
1 polymer ?
#
loop_
_entity_poly.entity_id
_entity_poly.type
_entity_poly.pdbx_seq_one_letter_code
_entity_poly.pdbx_strand_id
1 'polypeptide(L)'
;MLLCRRARARRPERSLSEGLDDLVARIRACRICRDEPEGAPLPHEPRPVVVPSQRARILIAGQAPGLRVHETGLPFNDRSGDRLREWLDVTRDEFYDPALFAIVPMGFCFPGYDARGSDLPPRRECAPAWRGQLMAAMPQVSLMLTIGQYAQAWHLGDWREASLTATVANWRAIFESGEHPRQLPLPHPSWRNTGWLKRNPWFEAELLPVLRAEIRMRMAAEE
;
A
#
# COMPACT_ATOMS: atom_id res chain seq x y z
N MET A 1 31.15 11.40 -47.58
CA MET A 1 30.99 11.24 -46.11
C MET A 1 29.54 11.53 -45.76
N LEU A 2 28.66 10.50 -45.81
CA LEU A 2 27.24 10.65 -45.50
C LEU A 2 27.01 10.32 -44.02
N LEU A 3 26.58 11.33 -43.27
CA LEU A 3 26.15 11.18 -41.86
C LEU A 3 24.78 10.59 -41.81
N CYS A 4 24.70 9.31 -41.45
CA CYS A 4 23.44 8.59 -41.20
C CYS A 4 22.87 9.07 -39.83
N ARG A 5 21.89 9.97 -39.86
CA ARG A 5 21.12 10.37 -38.67
C ARG A 5 20.18 9.25 -38.30
N ARG A 6 20.52 8.51 -37.22
CA ARG A 6 19.58 7.56 -36.60
C ARG A 6 18.39 8.32 -36.03
N ALA A 7 17.23 8.11 -36.59
CA ALA A 7 15.96 8.56 -36.05
C ALA A 7 15.73 7.90 -34.68
N ARG A 8 15.67 8.68 -33.62
CA ARG A 8 15.19 8.23 -32.33
C ARG A 8 13.70 7.92 -32.48
N ALA A 9 13.34 6.66 -32.30
CA ALA A 9 11.94 6.25 -32.18
C ALA A 9 11.30 7.01 -31.00
N ARG A 10 10.30 7.82 -31.30
CA ARG A 10 9.47 8.47 -30.29
C ARG A 10 8.73 7.36 -29.54
N ARG A 11 8.93 7.28 -28.23
CA ARG A 11 8.03 6.53 -27.36
C ARG A 11 6.62 7.09 -27.58
N PRO A 12 5.59 6.25 -27.75
CA PRO A 12 4.23 6.75 -27.84
C PRO A 12 3.89 7.51 -26.56
N GLU A 13 3.52 8.79 -26.67
CA GLU A 13 2.93 9.57 -25.60
C GLU A 13 1.64 8.85 -25.18
N ARG A 14 1.66 8.20 -24.03
CA ARG A 14 0.46 7.56 -23.46
C ARG A 14 -0.51 8.68 -23.10
N SER A 15 -1.69 8.60 -23.68
CA SER A 15 -2.85 9.45 -23.36
C SER A 15 -3.06 9.52 -21.85
N LEU A 16 -3.16 10.73 -21.29
CA LEU A 16 -3.35 11.04 -19.87
C LEU A 16 -4.79 10.80 -19.38
N SER A 17 -5.56 9.91 -20.01
CA SER A 17 -6.97 9.66 -19.68
C SER A 17 -7.36 8.17 -19.69
N GLU A 18 -6.44 7.30 -19.27
CA GLU A 18 -6.87 5.92 -19.00
C GLU A 18 -7.65 5.92 -17.69
N GLY A 19 -8.91 5.44 -17.72
CA GLY A 19 -9.77 5.36 -16.53
C GLY A 19 -9.18 4.40 -15.48
N LEU A 20 -9.52 4.61 -14.21
CA LEU A 20 -9.07 3.72 -13.13
C LEU A 20 -9.46 2.27 -13.39
N ASP A 21 -10.61 2.02 -14.00
CA ASP A 21 -11.11 0.67 -14.31
C ASP A 21 -10.20 -0.06 -15.33
N ASP A 22 -9.74 0.64 -16.37
CA ASP A 22 -8.82 0.10 -17.35
C ASP A 22 -7.45 -0.22 -16.73
N LEU A 23 -6.96 0.67 -15.86
CA LEU A 23 -5.74 0.43 -15.09
C LEU A 23 -5.88 -0.80 -14.19
N VAL A 24 -7.01 -0.95 -13.48
CA VAL A 24 -7.30 -2.12 -12.64
C VAL A 24 -7.39 -3.40 -13.48
N ALA A 25 -8.00 -3.35 -14.65
CA ALA A 25 -8.07 -4.50 -15.55
C ALA A 25 -6.65 -4.95 -15.97
N ARG A 26 -5.76 -4.03 -16.34
CA ARG A 26 -4.35 -4.33 -16.65
C ARG A 26 -3.60 -4.90 -15.44
N ILE A 27 -3.82 -4.34 -14.25
CA ILE A 27 -3.20 -4.86 -13.02
C ILE A 27 -3.67 -6.29 -12.75
N ARG A 28 -4.96 -6.58 -12.91
CA ARG A 28 -5.51 -7.93 -12.72
C ARG A 28 -4.96 -8.96 -13.70
N ALA A 29 -4.60 -8.52 -14.91
CA ALA A 29 -3.96 -9.34 -15.93
C ALA A 29 -2.42 -9.37 -15.81
N CYS A 30 -1.82 -8.72 -14.81
CA CYS A 30 -0.37 -8.60 -14.67
C CYS A 30 0.29 -9.94 -14.38
N ARG A 31 1.35 -10.24 -15.12
CA ARG A 31 2.17 -11.45 -14.99
C ARG A 31 3.68 -11.15 -14.86
N ILE A 32 4.08 -9.90 -14.70
CA ILE A 32 5.49 -9.47 -14.72
C ILE A 32 6.35 -10.34 -13.80
N CYS A 33 5.92 -10.56 -12.55
CA CYS A 33 6.68 -11.32 -11.56
C CYS A 33 6.77 -12.84 -11.87
N ARG A 34 6.08 -13.34 -12.88
CA ARG A 34 6.13 -14.73 -13.34
C ARG A 34 6.85 -14.86 -14.67
N ASP A 35 6.53 -14.01 -15.61
CA ASP A 35 7.00 -14.13 -16.99
C ASP A 35 8.32 -13.37 -17.23
N GLU A 36 8.56 -12.26 -16.49
CA GLU A 36 9.76 -11.42 -16.57
C GLU A 36 10.28 -11.03 -15.16
N PRO A 37 10.56 -12.00 -14.26
CA PRO A 37 10.89 -11.72 -12.87
C PRO A 37 12.31 -11.14 -12.70
N GLU A 38 12.48 -10.22 -11.73
CA GLU A 38 13.79 -9.77 -11.23
C GLU A 38 14.43 -10.78 -10.26
N GLY A 39 14.32 -12.06 -10.51
CA GLY A 39 14.84 -13.12 -9.64
C GLY A 39 14.06 -14.41 -9.85
N ALA A 40 13.81 -15.17 -8.80
CA ALA A 40 12.97 -16.37 -8.91
C ALA A 40 11.52 -15.96 -9.29
N PRO A 41 10.88 -16.66 -10.25
CA PRO A 41 9.48 -16.37 -10.59
C PRO A 41 8.54 -16.64 -9.40
N LEU A 42 7.33 -16.06 -9.45
CA LEU A 42 6.29 -16.43 -8.49
C LEU A 42 6.05 -17.95 -8.55
N PRO A 43 5.94 -18.62 -7.38
CA PRO A 43 5.76 -20.08 -7.33
C PRO A 43 4.36 -20.55 -7.75
N HIS A 44 3.46 -19.65 -8.03
CA HIS A 44 2.05 -19.89 -8.39
C HIS A 44 1.58 -18.89 -9.45
N GLU A 45 0.37 -19.07 -9.97
CA GLU A 45 -0.23 -18.12 -10.88
C GLU A 45 -0.45 -16.75 -10.20
N PRO A 46 -0.12 -15.63 -10.86
CA PRO A 46 -0.37 -14.31 -10.34
C PRO A 46 -1.86 -14.10 -10.06
N ARG A 47 -2.15 -13.55 -8.88
CA ARG A 47 -3.50 -13.13 -8.48
C ARG A 47 -3.40 -11.78 -7.78
N PRO A 48 -3.38 -10.69 -8.55
CA PRO A 48 -3.31 -9.35 -7.97
C PRO A 48 -4.54 -9.02 -7.12
N VAL A 49 -4.30 -8.63 -5.86
CA VAL A 49 -5.33 -8.18 -4.91
C VAL A 49 -5.08 -6.72 -4.60
N VAL A 50 -5.94 -5.87 -5.12
CA VAL A 50 -5.87 -4.41 -4.99
C VAL A 50 -7.28 -3.84 -5.09
N VAL A 51 -7.60 -2.87 -4.23
CA VAL A 51 -8.90 -2.17 -4.20
C VAL A 51 -8.62 -0.67 -4.25
N PRO A 52 -8.29 -0.10 -5.42
CA PRO A 52 -8.21 1.34 -5.58
C PRO A 52 -9.62 1.94 -5.70
N SER A 53 -9.75 3.23 -5.42
CA SER A 53 -11.03 3.92 -5.48
C SER A 53 -10.84 5.39 -5.88
N GLN A 54 -11.74 5.91 -6.70
CA GLN A 54 -11.80 7.34 -7.04
C GLN A 54 -12.60 8.16 -6.02
N ARG A 55 -13.24 7.51 -5.06
CA ARG A 55 -14.03 8.16 -4.00
C ARG A 55 -13.26 8.24 -2.69
N ALA A 56 -12.59 7.17 -2.30
CA ALA A 56 -11.93 7.06 -1.02
C ALA A 56 -10.87 8.15 -0.81
N ARG A 57 -10.97 8.82 0.32
CA ARG A 57 -9.99 9.82 0.77
C ARG A 57 -8.88 9.22 1.63
N ILE A 58 -9.01 7.95 2.01
CA ILE A 58 -8.08 7.22 2.87
C ILE A 58 -7.48 6.07 2.06
N LEU A 59 -6.15 6.04 1.97
CA LEU A 59 -5.40 4.99 1.31
C LEU A 59 -4.64 4.14 2.33
N ILE A 60 -4.84 2.83 2.27
CA ILE A 60 -4.06 1.85 3.04
C ILE A 60 -2.97 1.27 2.15
N ALA A 61 -1.72 1.63 2.42
CA ALA A 61 -0.53 1.12 1.76
C ALA A 61 0.12 0.03 2.62
N GLY A 62 -0.28 -1.22 2.41
CA GLY A 62 0.30 -2.39 3.09
C GLY A 62 1.52 -2.97 2.38
N GLN A 63 1.98 -4.13 2.83
CA GLN A 63 3.14 -4.83 2.25
C GLN A 63 2.79 -5.61 0.98
N ALA A 64 2.16 -6.75 1.12
CA ALA A 64 1.69 -7.64 0.06
C ALA A 64 0.61 -8.58 0.63
N PRO A 65 -0.22 -9.21 -0.22
CA PRO A 65 -1.14 -10.25 0.20
C PRO A 65 -0.42 -11.42 0.87
N GLY A 66 -0.93 -11.91 2.00
CA GLY A 66 -0.57 -13.23 2.53
C GLY A 66 -1.36 -14.34 1.81
N LEU A 67 -1.08 -15.60 2.12
CA LEU A 67 -1.73 -16.75 1.47
C LEU A 67 -3.27 -16.67 1.54
N ARG A 68 -3.84 -16.38 2.71
CA ARG A 68 -5.29 -16.29 2.88
C ARG A 68 -5.92 -15.19 2.00
N VAL A 69 -5.24 -14.06 1.86
CA VAL A 69 -5.68 -12.98 0.98
C VAL A 69 -5.58 -13.41 -0.49
N HIS A 70 -4.51 -14.12 -0.86
CA HIS A 70 -4.36 -14.70 -2.18
C HIS A 70 -5.50 -15.69 -2.51
N GLU A 71 -5.87 -16.55 -1.58
CA GLU A 71 -6.95 -17.53 -1.77
C GLU A 71 -8.33 -16.88 -1.88
N THR A 72 -8.62 -15.89 -1.04
CA THR A 72 -9.95 -15.27 -0.96
C THR A 72 -10.14 -14.08 -1.90
N GLY A 73 -9.05 -13.43 -2.32
CA GLY A 73 -9.10 -12.18 -3.09
C GLY A 73 -9.53 -10.97 -2.26
N LEU A 74 -9.68 -11.10 -0.95
CA LEU A 74 -10.13 -10.03 -0.06
C LEU A 74 -8.95 -9.52 0.78
N PRO A 75 -8.51 -8.26 0.63
CA PRO A 75 -7.37 -7.72 1.36
C PRO A 75 -7.64 -7.68 2.87
N PHE A 76 -6.61 -7.93 3.67
CA PHE A 76 -6.73 -7.94 5.14
C PHE A 76 -7.82 -8.88 5.68
N ASN A 77 -8.11 -9.98 4.99
CA ASN A 77 -9.07 -11.00 5.46
C ASN A 77 -8.40 -12.03 6.37
N ASP A 78 -7.66 -11.56 7.36
CA ASP A 78 -6.92 -12.34 8.32
C ASP A 78 -6.85 -11.63 9.70
N ARG A 79 -6.14 -12.23 10.66
CA ARG A 79 -5.95 -11.66 12.00
C ARG A 79 -5.25 -10.29 11.99
N SER A 80 -4.41 -10.01 10.99
CA SER A 80 -3.79 -8.69 10.83
C SER A 80 -4.85 -7.65 10.45
N GLY A 81 -5.81 -8.04 9.61
CA GLY A 81 -6.93 -7.19 9.25
C GLY A 81 -7.87 -6.94 10.42
N ASP A 82 -8.13 -7.94 11.29
CA ASP A 82 -8.93 -7.72 12.49
C ASP A 82 -8.29 -6.66 13.38
N ARG A 83 -7.00 -6.78 13.66
CA ARG A 83 -6.25 -5.78 14.44
C ARG A 83 -6.20 -4.41 13.75
N LEU A 84 -6.05 -4.37 12.42
CA LEU A 84 -6.04 -3.10 11.70
C LEU A 84 -7.38 -2.37 11.86
N ARG A 85 -8.50 -3.05 11.70
CA ARG A 85 -9.84 -2.46 11.92
C ARG A 85 -10.02 -1.95 13.34
N GLU A 86 -9.52 -2.70 14.33
CA GLU A 86 -9.50 -2.27 15.74
C GLU A 86 -8.68 -0.98 15.93
N TRP A 87 -7.50 -0.87 15.29
CA TRP A 87 -6.68 0.35 15.35
C TRP A 87 -7.39 1.55 14.72
N LEU A 88 -8.06 1.32 13.58
CA LEU A 88 -8.79 2.35 12.85
C LEU A 88 -10.13 2.72 13.52
N ASP A 89 -10.62 1.92 14.45
CA ASP A 89 -11.94 2.03 15.07
C ASP A 89 -13.07 2.01 14.02
N VAL A 90 -13.03 1.04 13.11
CA VAL A 90 -14.00 0.86 12.03
C VAL A 90 -14.56 -0.55 12.03
N THR A 91 -15.82 -0.66 11.61
CA THR A 91 -16.47 -1.94 11.37
C THR A 91 -15.90 -2.65 10.14
N ARG A 92 -16.24 -3.91 9.98
CA ARG A 92 -15.86 -4.67 8.79
C ARG A 92 -16.46 -4.07 7.51
N ASP A 93 -17.69 -3.64 7.56
CA ASP A 93 -18.41 -3.09 6.40
C ASP A 93 -17.82 -1.75 6.00
N GLU A 94 -17.56 -0.84 6.94
CA GLU A 94 -16.84 0.42 6.69
C GLU A 94 -15.46 0.17 6.08
N PHE A 95 -14.69 -0.81 6.59
CA PHE A 95 -13.34 -1.10 6.10
C PHE A 95 -13.30 -1.56 4.64
N TYR A 96 -14.32 -2.27 4.19
CA TYR A 96 -14.43 -2.76 2.83
C TYR A 96 -15.28 -1.90 1.91
N ASP A 97 -15.81 -0.80 2.41
CA ASP A 97 -16.49 0.19 1.56
C ASP A 97 -15.46 0.94 0.69
N PRO A 98 -15.48 0.76 -0.64
CA PRO A 98 -14.56 1.46 -1.53
C PRO A 98 -14.81 2.97 -1.62
N ALA A 99 -15.91 3.48 -1.06
CA ALA A 99 -16.11 4.91 -0.90
C ALA A 99 -15.23 5.48 0.22
N LEU A 100 -14.96 4.69 1.26
CA LEU A 100 -14.22 5.13 2.44
C LEU A 100 -12.72 4.80 2.34
N PHE A 101 -12.38 3.59 1.89
CA PHE A 101 -11.00 3.10 1.87
C PHE A 101 -10.56 2.60 0.50
N ALA A 102 -9.40 3.05 0.05
CA ALA A 102 -8.63 2.41 -1.00
C ALA A 102 -7.55 1.53 -0.35
N ILE A 103 -7.42 0.26 -0.78
CA ILE A 103 -6.43 -0.67 -0.25
C ILE A 103 -5.48 -1.07 -1.37
N VAL A 104 -4.28 -0.46 -1.36
CA VAL A 104 -3.27 -0.62 -2.41
C VAL A 104 -1.94 -0.99 -1.76
N PRO A 105 -1.63 -2.29 -1.61
CA PRO A 105 -0.35 -2.74 -1.03
C PRO A 105 0.83 -2.43 -1.96
N MET A 106 2.06 -2.61 -1.49
CA MET A 106 3.29 -2.42 -2.28
C MET A 106 3.48 -3.52 -3.33
N GLY A 107 3.11 -4.75 -3.00
CA GLY A 107 2.99 -5.86 -3.95
C GLY A 107 1.55 -6.35 -4.02
N PHE A 108 1.06 -6.68 -5.20
CA PHE A 108 -0.36 -7.06 -5.39
C PHE A 108 -0.61 -8.57 -5.33
N CYS A 109 0.44 -9.37 -5.46
CA CYS A 109 0.37 -10.83 -5.38
C CYS A 109 1.03 -11.33 -4.10
N PHE A 110 0.57 -12.47 -3.60
CA PHE A 110 1.27 -13.21 -2.55
C PHE A 110 2.68 -13.59 -3.04
N PRO A 111 3.75 -13.18 -2.36
CA PRO A 111 5.11 -13.42 -2.87
C PRO A 111 5.63 -14.84 -2.62
N GLY A 112 4.94 -15.65 -1.83
CA GLY A 112 5.38 -16.94 -1.33
C GLY A 112 5.99 -16.88 0.07
N TYR A 113 6.53 -18.00 0.52
CA TYR A 113 7.18 -18.14 1.81
C TYR A 113 8.70 -18.29 1.68
N ASP A 114 9.41 -17.81 2.69
CA ASP A 114 10.82 -18.15 2.90
C ASP A 114 10.98 -19.57 3.49
N ALA A 115 12.22 -20.02 3.66
CA ALA A 115 12.53 -21.32 4.22
C ALA A 115 12.05 -21.52 5.70
N ARG A 116 11.66 -20.43 6.37
CA ARG A 116 11.16 -20.43 7.75
C ARG A 116 9.64 -20.31 7.82
N GLY A 117 8.95 -20.31 6.66
CA GLY A 117 7.50 -20.16 6.58
C GLY A 117 7.01 -18.73 6.84
N SER A 118 7.87 -17.73 6.68
CA SER A 118 7.47 -16.33 6.73
C SER A 118 7.19 -15.81 5.32
N ASP A 119 6.22 -14.89 5.18
CA ASP A 119 5.94 -14.26 3.91
C ASP A 119 7.21 -13.57 3.37
N LEU A 120 7.50 -13.80 2.11
CA LEU A 120 8.56 -13.11 1.39
C LEU A 120 8.24 -11.61 1.25
N PRO A 121 9.25 -10.77 1.00
CA PRO A 121 9.04 -9.37 0.64
C PRO A 121 8.11 -9.17 -0.55
N PRO A 122 7.44 -8.01 -0.67
CA PRO A 122 6.75 -7.64 -1.90
C PRO A 122 7.67 -7.79 -3.11
N ARG A 123 7.13 -8.23 -4.22
CA ARG A 123 7.89 -8.32 -5.48
C ARG A 123 8.40 -6.94 -5.89
N ARG A 124 9.69 -6.86 -6.21
CA ARG A 124 10.38 -5.59 -6.52
C ARG A 124 9.83 -4.92 -7.77
N GLU A 125 9.38 -5.71 -8.73
CA GLU A 125 8.82 -5.27 -10.01
C GLU A 125 7.47 -4.56 -9.85
N CYS A 126 6.71 -4.87 -8.80
CA CYS A 126 5.30 -4.49 -8.68
C CYS A 126 5.11 -2.98 -8.48
N ALA A 127 5.74 -2.39 -7.48
CA ALA A 127 5.56 -0.98 -7.17
C ALA A 127 6.06 -0.05 -8.30
N PRO A 128 7.26 -0.26 -8.91
CA PRO A 128 7.71 0.54 -10.05
C PRO A 128 6.78 0.46 -11.26
N ALA A 129 6.16 -0.70 -11.51
CA ALA A 129 5.25 -0.87 -12.65
C ALA A 129 3.92 -0.14 -12.48
N TRP A 130 3.35 -0.12 -11.26
CA TRP A 130 1.96 0.23 -11.06
C TRP A 130 1.68 1.37 -10.10
N ARG A 131 2.55 1.59 -9.10
CA ARG A 131 2.25 2.50 -7.99
C ARG A 131 2.03 3.94 -8.45
N GLY A 132 2.90 4.45 -9.31
CA GLY A 132 2.80 5.82 -9.84
C GLY A 132 1.50 6.06 -10.59
N GLN A 133 1.07 5.10 -11.42
CA GLN A 133 -0.17 5.19 -12.19
C GLN A 133 -1.41 5.19 -11.26
N LEU A 134 -1.42 4.33 -10.23
CA LEU A 134 -2.51 4.26 -9.25
C LEU A 134 -2.60 5.54 -8.42
N MET A 135 -1.46 6.07 -7.94
CA MET A 135 -1.47 7.33 -7.19
C MET A 135 -1.99 8.50 -8.02
N ALA A 136 -1.58 8.58 -9.30
CA ALA A 136 -2.08 9.60 -10.22
C ALA A 136 -3.58 9.47 -10.52
N ALA A 137 -4.12 8.25 -10.48
CA ALA A 137 -5.55 7.97 -10.70
C ALA A 137 -6.42 8.20 -9.45
N MET A 138 -5.82 8.49 -8.30
CA MET A 138 -6.52 8.73 -7.02
C MET A 138 -6.10 10.06 -6.37
N PRO A 139 -6.24 11.21 -7.06
CA PRO A 139 -5.77 12.51 -6.55
C PRO A 139 -6.56 13.01 -5.33
N GLN A 140 -7.74 12.48 -5.08
CA GLN A 140 -8.59 12.83 -3.94
C GLN A 140 -8.13 12.22 -2.61
N VAL A 141 -7.18 11.26 -2.63
CA VAL A 141 -6.62 10.69 -1.41
C VAL A 141 -5.93 11.79 -0.60
N SER A 142 -6.38 12.00 0.61
CA SER A 142 -5.89 13.05 1.51
C SER A 142 -5.18 12.51 2.76
N LEU A 143 -5.35 11.20 3.04
CA LEU A 143 -4.64 10.49 4.10
C LEU A 143 -4.11 9.16 3.58
N MET A 144 -2.83 8.88 3.83
CA MET A 144 -2.19 7.61 3.50
C MET A 144 -1.66 6.95 4.77
N LEU A 145 -2.06 5.70 4.99
CA LEU A 145 -1.53 4.86 6.06
C LEU A 145 -0.40 4.00 5.49
N THR A 146 0.85 4.33 5.82
CA THR A 146 2.03 3.58 5.35
C THR A 146 2.37 2.47 6.33
N ILE A 147 1.86 1.25 6.07
CA ILE A 147 1.93 0.11 6.98
C ILE A 147 3.16 -0.75 6.71
N GLY A 148 4.10 -0.72 7.67
CA GLY A 148 5.33 -1.51 7.62
C GLY A 148 6.42 -0.93 6.73
N GLN A 149 7.60 -1.53 6.82
CA GLN A 149 8.83 -0.97 6.27
C GLN A 149 8.83 -0.72 4.75
N TYR A 150 8.10 -1.52 3.97
CA TYR A 150 8.12 -1.41 2.50
C TYR A 150 7.30 -0.22 2.02
N ALA A 151 6.13 0.00 2.61
CA ALA A 151 5.32 1.18 2.31
C ALA A 151 6.01 2.46 2.80
N GLN A 152 6.59 2.43 3.99
CA GLN A 152 7.36 3.54 4.54
C GLN A 152 8.58 3.86 3.66
N ALA A 153 9.33 2.86 3.20
CA ALA A 153 10.49 3.07 2.34
C ALA A 153 10.15 3.70 0.99
N TRP A 154 8.96 3.43 0.46
CA TRP A 154 8.52 3.98 -0.82
C TRP A 154 7.94 5.39 -0.71
N HIS A 155 7.15 5.65 0.34
CA HIS A 155 6.33 6.85 0.41
C HIS A 155 6.89 7.97 1.28
N LEU A 156 7.73 7.65 2.27
CA LEU A 156 8.19 8.65 3.23
C LEU A 156 9.47 9.40 2.82
N GLY A 157 10.20 8.91 1.81
CA GLY A 157 11.45 9.57 1.39
C GLY A 157 12.39 9.82 2.56
N ASP A 158 12.81 11.08 2.71
CA ASP A 158 13.74 11.52 3.77
C ASP A 158 13.14 11.48 5.18
N TRP A 159 11.80 11.36 5.31
CA TRP A 159 11.13 11.17 6.59
C TRP A 159 11.29 9.78 7.18
N ARG A 160 11.81 8.84 6.39
CA ARG A 160 12.08 7.49 6.86
C ARG A 160 13.34 7.44 7.71
N GLU A 161 13.19 6.99 8.94
CA GLU A 161 14.29 6.81 9.88
C GLU A 161 15.02 5.46 9.71
N ALA A 162 16.14 5.30 10.43
CA ALA A 162 16.99 4.10 10.37
C ALA A 162 16.28 2.79 10.78
N SER A 163 15.17 2.87 11.50
CA SER A 163 14.37 1.71 11.89
C SER A 163 12.88 1.98 11.79
N LEU A 164 12.10 0.91 11.64
CA LEU A 164 10.63 1.00 11.66
C LEU A 164 10.15 1.68 12.96
N THR A 165 10.72 1.35 14.09
CA THR A 165 10.33 1.95 15.38
C THR A 165 10.61 3.45 15.41
N ALA A 166 11.76 3.89 14.95
CA ALA A 166 12.11 5.31 14.88
C ALA A 166 11.19 6.06 13.90
N THR A 167 10.93 5.49 12.71
CA THR A 167 10.00 6.07 11.74
C THR A 167 8.59 6.21 12.32
N VAL A 168 8.08 5.17 12.98
CA VAL A 168 6.73 5.25 13.59
C VAL A 168 6.72 6.21 14.78
N ALA A 169 7.79 6.29 15.59
CA ALA A 169 7.88 7.26 16.69
C ALA A 169 7.91 8.72 16.20
N ASN A 170 8.44 8.96 15.00
CA ASN A 170 8.46 10.29 14.36
C ASN A 170 7.13 10.65 13.65
N TRP A 171 6.06 9.90 13.90
CA TRP A 171 4.78 10.03 13.19
C TRP A 171 4.22 11.45 13.19
N ARG A 172 4.42 12.21 14.26
CA ARG A 172 3.88 13.56 14.44
C ARG A 172 4.52 14.52 13.43
N ALA A 173 5.83 14.53 13.34
CA ALA A 173 6.56 15.35 12.37
C ALA A 173 6.21 14.96 10.92
N ILE A 174 6.09 13.65 10.63
CA ILE A 174 5.67 13.16 9.32
C ILE A 174 4.25 13.64 8.98
N PHE A 175 3.31 13.50 9.91
CA PHE A 175 1.93 13.88 9.73
C PHE A 175 1.73 15.39 9.56
N GLU A 176 2.54 16.20 10.25
CA GLU A 176 2.50 17.66 10.24
C GLU A 176 3.41 18.29 9.17
N SER A 177 4.11 17.48 8.36
CA SER A 177 5.08 17.94 7.35
C SER A 177 4.51 18.85 6.25
N GLY A 178 3.21 18.86 6.08
CA GLY A 178 2.54 19.58 4.99
C GLY A 178 2.49 18.79 3.66
N GLU A 179 3.06 17.59 3.61
CA GLU A 179 2.98 16.68 2.46
C GLU A 179 1.53 16.31 2.13
N HIS A 180 1.25 16.12 0.84
CA HIS A 180 -0.05 15.64 0.37
C HIS A 180 0.10 14.36 -0.47
N PRO A 181 -0.65 13.30 -0.15
CA PRO A 181 -1.54 13.14 1.00
C PRO A 181 -0.77 13.16 2.34
N ARG A 182 -1.43 13.58 3.44
CA ARG A 182 -0.85 13.43 4.78
C ARG A 182 -0.55 11.96 5.05
N GLN A 183 0.54 11.68 5.73
CA GLN A 183 0.99 10.31 5.95
C GLN A 183 1.05 9.96 7.43
N LEU A 184 0.54 8.77 7.77
CA LEU A 184 0.70 8.18 9.10
C LEU A 184 1.42 6.83 8.99
N PRO A 185 2.67 6.73 9.48
CA PRO A 185 3.40 5.49 9.50
C PRO A 185 2.88 4.56 10.61
N LEU A 186 2.56 3.33 10.25
CA LEU A 186 2.11 2.31 11.19
C LEU A 186 3.04 1.09 11.17
N PRO A 187 3.20 0.37 12.29
CA PRO A 187 3.79 -0.95 12.26
C PRO A 187 2.85 -1.91 11.55
N HIS A 188 3.36 -3.04 11.07
CA HIS A 188 2.46 -4.06 10.51
C HIS A 188 1.56 -4.63 11.62
N PRO A 189 0.23 -4.76 11.43
CA PRO A 189 -0.72 -5.21 12.46
C PRO A 189 -0.65 -6.72 12.76
N SER A 190 0.42 -7.39 12.36
CA SER A 190 0.67 -8.79 12.64
C SER A 190 0.73 -9.07 14.15
N TRP A 191 0.24 -10.24 14.57
CA TRP A 191 0.39 -10.73 15.93
C TRP A 191 1.87 -10.81 16.37
N ARG A 192 2.80 -11.00 15.44
CA ARG A 192 4.25 -11.00 15.70
C ARG A 192 4.73 -9.69 16.32
N ASN A 193 4.02 -8.60 16.09
CA ASN A 193 4.32 -7.28 16.65
C ASN A 193 3.70 -7.01 18.02
N THR A 194 3.05 -7.99 18.66
CA THR A 194 2.49 -7.83 20.01
C THR A 194 3.56 -7.45 21.04
N GLY A 195 4.78 -8.02 20.94
CA GLY A 195 5.91 -7.63 21.78
C GLY A 195 6.41 -6.22 21.50
N TRP A 196 6.31 -5.74 20.26
CA TRP A 196 6.63 -4.37 19.89
C TRP A 196 5.61 -3.39 20.53
N LEU A 197 4.32 -3.66 20.44
CA LEU A 197 3.26 -2.84 21.04
C LEU A 197 3.47 -2.68 22.55
N LYS A 198 3.77 -3.77 23.26
CA LYS A 198 4.06 -3.73 24.70
C LYS A 198 5.26 -2.83 25.05
N ARG A 199 6.27 -2.75 24.19
CA ARG A 199 7.45 -1.89 24.40
C ARG A 199 7.24 -0.46 23.96
N ASN A 200 6.19 -0.17 23.21
CA ASN A 200 5.90 1.14 22.64
C ASN A 200 4.46 1.58 22.98
N PRO A 201 4.10 1.74 24.26
CA PRO A 201 2.73 2.04 24.67
C PRO A 201 2.22 3.40 24.15
N TRP A 202 3.13 4.32 23.79
CA TRP A 202 2.81 5.60 23.15
C TRP A 202 2.06 5.42 21.83
N PHE A 203 2.26 4.29 21.13
CA PHE A 203 1.55 4.01 19.89
C PHE A 203 0.03 3.98 20.10
N GLU A 204 -0.42 3.26 21.11
CA GLU A 204 -1.85 3.17 21.45
C GLU A 204 -2.35 4.44 22.17
N ALA A 205 -1.51 5.05 23.01
CA ALA A 205 -1.90 6.19 23.83
C ALA A 205 -1.91 7.53 23.05
N GLU A 206 -1.05 7.69 22.05
CA GLU A 206 -0.88 8.98 21.36
C GLU A 206 -1.23 8.91 19.86
N LEU A 207 -0.72 7.90 19.13
CA LEU A 207 -0.92 7.84 17.69
C LEU A 207 -2.33 7.37 17.34
N LEU A 208 -2.84 6.29 17.95
CA LEU A 208 -4.15 5.75 17.59
C LEU A 208 -5.30 6.74 17.82
N PRO A 209 -5.35 7.57 18.88
CA PRO A 209 -6.40 8.59 19.01
C PRO A 209 -6.41 9.59 17.83
N VAL A 210 -5.24 10.04 17.38
CA VAL A 210 -5.13 10.95 16.24
C VAL A 210 -5.55 10.25 14.95
N LEU A 211 -5.08 9.02 14.74
CA LEU A 211 -5.46 8.20 13.59
C LEU A 211 -6.99 8.04 13.49
N ARG A 212 -7.64 7.68 14.58
CA ARG A 212 -9.10 7.50 14.64
C ARG A 212 -9.86 8.80 14.35
N ALA A 213 -9.41 9.91 14.91
CA ALA A 213 -10.00 11.24 14.65
C ALA A 213 -9.89 11.61 13.16
N GLU A 214 -8.72 11.38 12.54
CA GLU A 214 -8.48 11.65 11.11
C GLU A 214 -9.30 10.74 10.20
N ILE A 215 -9.51 9.48 10.59
CA ILE A 215 -10.40 8.54 9.88
C ILE A 215 -11.85 9.04 9.94
N ARG A 216 -12.38 9.29 11.13
CA ARG A 216 -13.78 9.73 11.31
C ARG A 216 -14.06 11.06 10.59
N MET A 217 -13.13 12.02 10.64
CA MET A 217 -13.29 13.29 9.94
C MET A 217 -13.44 13.10 8.41
N ARG A 218 -12.67 12.17 7.81
CA ARG A 218 -12.74 11.93 6.36
C ARG A 218 -13.94 11.09 5.95
N MET A 219 -14.39 10.18 6.81
CA MET A 219 -15.61 9.42 6.59
C MET A 219 -16.85 10.34 6.61
N ALA A 220 -16.91 11.29 7.56
CA ALA A 220 -18.02 12.24 7.64
C ALA A 220 -18.06 13.27 6.49
N ALA A 221 -16.97 13.47 5.76
CA ALA A 221 -16.93 14.40 4.61
C ALA A 221 -17.51 13.80 3.33
N GLU A 222 -18.00 12.55 3.36
CA GLU A 222 -18.63 11.82 2.25
C GLU A 222 -20.16 11.76 2.36
N GLU A 223 -20.73 12.18 3.50
CA GLU A 223 -22.19 12.36 3.70
C GLU A 223 -22.63 13.76 3.18
#